data_a5a5f41b3084674f34fc65b6c48cec20
#
_entry.id   a5a5f41b3084674f34fc65b6c48cec20
#
_cell.length_a   1.000
_cell.length_b   1.000
_cell.length_c   1.000
_cell.angle_alpha   90.00
_cell.angle_beta   90.00
_cell.angle_gamma   90.00
#
_symmetry.space_group_name_H-M   'P 1'
#
loop_
_entity.id
_entity.type
_entity.pdbx_description
1 polymer ?
#
loop_
_entity_poly.entity_id
_entity_poly.type
_entity_poly.pdbx_seq_one_letter_code
_entity_poly.pdbx_strand_id
1 'polypeptide(L)'
;MINIENLTKIFDTKQGVVTAADHITMQVSEGEICVLLGPSGCGKTTTLKMVNRIVTPTSGRVLINGEDTTQQDTVTLRRNIGYVIQQIGLFPNMTIAENISIVPKLIGWNKKRYIKRASELLEMVGMDPGTFLKRYPNELSGGQQQRIGVIRALAADPPVMLMDEPFGAIDPINREVIQDEFLKLQRLLKKTIMFVSHDIDEAVKMASRIAIFREGKLVQYDTPDDLLSHPKNDFVKGFVGSDRALKRLQLVTVEEVFETETAVVKMNDSLSQALVKMDDAGYERAIILVDDARRPIGYISRSVAQANQGDCSKHYVNLRSVVRLEDNLRTVASKMFTHDATWLPCVNSEGILEGCVTQRGITRHLGATYKAVQ
;
A
#
# COMPACT_ATOMS: atom_id res chain seq x y z
N MET A 1 15.32 -12.36 4.25
CA MET A 1 15.08 -12.86 2.89
C MET A 1 16.09 -12.33 1.87
N ILE A 2 16.21 -11.02 1.62
CA ILE A 2 17.24 -10.41 0.78
C ILE A 2 18.17 -9.58 1.65
N ASN A 3 19.47 -9.87 1.66
CA ASN A 3 20.50 -9.06 2.33
C ASN A 3 21.44 -8.48 1.29
N ILE A 4 21.63 -7.18 1.32
CA ILE A 4 22.56 -6.42 0.50
C ILE A 4 23.67 -5.91 1.42
N GLU A 5 24.91 -6.28 1.15
CA GLU A 5 26.06 -5.98 2.02
C GLU A 5 27.13 -5.21 1.24
N ASN A 6 27.30 -3.93 1.59
CA ASN A 6 28.31 -3.02 1.02
C ASN A 6 28.34 -3.04 -0.53
N LEU A 7 27.18 -3.15 -1.16
CA LEU A 7 27.04 -3.35 -2.59
C LEU A 7 27.45 -2.08 -3.34
N THR A 8 28.45 -2.23 -4.21
CA THR A 8 29.01 -1.10 -4.98
C THR A 8 29.03 -1.44 -6.47
N LYS A 9 28.66 -0.46 -7.29
CA LYS A 9 28.78 -0.53 -8.74
C LYS A 9 29.39 0.73 -9.32
N ILE A 10 30.50 0.53 -10.02
CA ILE A 10 31.22 1.55 -10.76
C ILE A 10 31.15 1.18 -12.24
N PHE A 11 30.84 2.14 -13.07
CA PHE A 11 30.87 2.03 -14.53
C PHE A 11 31.98 2.94 -15.09
N ASP A 12 32.81 2.38 -15.95
CA ASP A 12 33.72 3.15 -16.78
C ASP A 12 32.98 3.60 -18.04
N THR A 13 32.82 4.90 -18.18
CA THR A 13 32.12 5.50 -19.33
C THR A 13 33.09 6.36 -20.15
N LYS A 14 32.71 6.70 -21.38
CA LYS A 14 33.49 7.62 -22.23
C LYS A 14 33.65 9.02 -21.60
N GLN A 15 32.80 9.37 -20.64
CA GLN A 15 32.79 10.66 -19.94
C GLN A 15 33.47 10.61 -18.57
N GLY A 16 34.01 9.46 -18.17
CA GLY A 16 34.67 9.21 -16.88
C GLY A 16 33.99 8.09 -16.06
N VAL A 17 34.48 7.94 -14.85
CA VAL A 17 34.01 6.93 -13.89
C VAL A 17 32.72 7.39 -13.22
N VAL A 18 31.69 6.55 -13.25
CA VAL A 18 30.40 6.82 -12.60
C VAL A 18 30.13 5.77 -11.53
N THR A 19 29.99 6.20 -10.28
CA THR A 19 29.56 5.33 -9.18
C THR A 19 28.05 5.30 -9.11
N ALA A 20 27.43 4.22 -9.64
CA ALA A 20 25.97 4.09 -9.70
C ALA A 20 25.37 3.53 -8.40
N ALA A 21 26.15 2.80 -7.60
CA ALA A 21 25.80 2.36 -6.25
C ALA A 21 27.08 2.41 -5.40
N ASP A 22 26.99 2.96 -4.19
CA ASP A 22 28.11 3.23 -3.31
C ASP A 22 27.83 2.67 -1.91
N HIS A 23 28.42 1.48 -1.59
CA HIS A 23 28.34 0.80 -0.30
C HIS A 23 26.90 0.63 0.22
N ILE A 24 25.96 0.23 -0.64
CA ILE A 24 24.58 0.01 -0.25
C ILE A 24 24.50 -1.19 0.70
N THR A 25 23.93 -0.97 1.89
CA THR A 25 23.66 -2.02 2.88
C THR A 25 22.22 -1.90 3.34
N MET A 26 21.43 -2.96 3.12
CA MET A 26 20.02 -3.04 3.55
C MET A 26 19.53 -4.47 3.58
N GLN A 27 18.47 -4.72 4.34
CA GLN A 27 17.85 -6.03 4.47
C GLN A 27 16.34 -5.93 4.21
N VAL A 28 15.80 -6.84 3.41
CA VAL A 28 14.36 -7.02 3.18
C VAL A 28 13.94 -8.35 3.77
N SER A 29 13.01 -8.34 4.72
CA SER A 29 12.50 -9.52 5.40
C SER A 29 11.58 -10.33 4.49
N GLU A 30 11.30 -11.57 4.87
CA GLU A 30 10.35 -12.41 4.15
C GLU A 30 8.94 -11.81 4.19
N GLY A 31 8.27 -11.79 3.03
CA GLY A 31 6.92 -11.23 2.89
C GLY A 31 6.84 -9.71 2.86
N GLU A 32 7.94 -8.98 3.07
CA GLU A 32 7.96 -7.52 2.99
C GLU A 32 7.94 -7.01 1.55
N ILE A 33 7.34 -5.82 1.38
CA ILE A 33 7.48 -4.99 0.19
C ILE A 33 8.48 -3.88 0.49
N CYS A 34 9.61 -3.87 -0.21
CA CYS A 34 10.61 -2.82 -0.15
C CYS A 34 10.54 -1.95 -1.42
N VAL A 35 10.35 -0.64 -1.25
CA VAL A 35 10.31 0.31 -2.37
C VAL A 35 11.58 1.14 -2.41
N LEU A 36 12.27 1.12 -3.57
CA LEU A 36 13.43 1.95 -3.83
C LEU A 36 12.99 3.27 -4.44
N LEU A 37 13.19 4.38 -3.74
CA LEU A 37 12.81 5.72 -4.14
C LEU A 37 14.02 6.65 -4.31
N GLY A 38 13.85 7.71 -5.07
CA GLY A 38 14.85 8.77 -5.25
C GLY A 38 14.83 9.36 -6.67
N PRO A 39 15.58 10.41 -6.94
CA PRO A 39 15.67 11.07 -8.25
C PRO A 39 16.08 10.12 -9.38
N SER A 40 15.82 10.52 -10.62
CA SER A 40 16.32 9.74 -11.78
C SER A 40 17.85 9.67 -11.76
N GLY A 41 18.40 8.50 -12.13
CA GLY A 41 19.85 8.26 -12.16
C GLY A 41 20.54 8.05 -10.80
N CYS A 42 19.81 8.03 -9.66
CA CYS A 42 20.42 7.84 -8.34
C CYS A 42 20.82 6.40 -7.96
N GLY A 43 20.70 5.41 -8.89
CA GLY A 43 21.19 4.05 -8.69
C GLY A 43 20.15 2.99 -8.33
N LYS A 44 18.86 3.31 -8.20
CA LYS A 44 17.77 2.36 -7.84
C LYS A 44 17.70 1.14 -8.76
N THR A 45 17.48 1.38 -10.06
CA THR A 45 17.40 0.31 -11.07
C THR A 45 18.70 -0.47 -11.18
N THR A 46 19.87 0.17 -11.00
CA THR A 46 21.16 -0.52 -10.95
C THR A 46 21.23 -1.46 -9.75
N THR A 47 20.82 -1.01 -8.57
CA THR A 47 20.75 -1.83 -7.36
C THR A 47 19.79 -3.00 -7.55
N LEU A 48 18.58 -2.78 -8.07
CA LEU A 48 17.62 -3.83 -8.38
C LEU A 48 18.20 -4.87 -9.37
N LYS A 49 18.87 -4.41 -10.42
CA LYS A 49 19.52 -5.30 -11.43
C LYS A 49 20.70 -6.08 -10.87
N MET A 50 21.39 -5.59 -9.83
CA MET A 50 22.44 -6.33 -9.16
C MET A 50 21.87 -7.48 -8.31
N VAL A 51 20.70 -7.32 -7.68
CA VAL A 51 20.04 -8.41 -6.95
C VAL A 51 19.76 -9.61 -7.85
N ASN A 52 19.35 -9.39 -9.10
CA ASN A 52 19.10 -10.43 -10.10
C ASN A 52 20.34 -10.77 -10.97
N ARG A 53 21.52 -10.25 -10.61
CA ARG A 53 22.79 -10.40 -11.38
C ARG A 53 22.65 -10.09 -12.87
N ILE A 54 21.73 -9.21 -13.26
CA ILE A 54 21.71 -8.62 -14.62
C ILE A 54 22.89 -7.67 -14.76
N VAL A 55 23.22 -6.96 -13.68
CA VAL A 55 24.43 -6.15 -13.54
C VAL A 55 25.31 -6.82 -12.48
N THR A 56 26.57 -7.09 -12.81
CA THR A 56 27.55 -7.63 -11.84
C THR A 56 28.05 -6.51 -10.93
N PRO A 57 28.01 -6.65 -9.60
CA PRO A 57 28.62 -5.70 -8.67
C PRO A 57 30.12 -5.53 -8.92
N THR A 58 30.65 -4.35 -8.61
CA THR A 58 32.10 -4.11 -8.55
C THR A 58 32.69 -4.64 -7.24
N SER A 59 31.94 -4.47 -6.12
CA SER A 59 32.27 -5.06 -4.81
C SER A 59 31.01 -5.22 -3.97
N GLY A 60 31.13 -5.87 -2.80
CA GLY A 60 30.01 -6.24 -1.97
C GLY A 60 29.30 -7.48 -2.49
N ARG A 61 28.20 -7.87 -1.84
CA ARG A 61 27.44 -9.07 -2.20
C ARG A 61 25.95 -8.92 -1.91
N VAL A 62 25.18 -9.81 -2.52
CA VAL A 62 23.74 -9.97 -2.28
C VAL A 62 23.49 -11.41 -1.85
N LEU A 63 22.81 -11.59 -0.73
CA LEU A 63 22.35 -12.90 -0.28
C LEU A 63 20.83 -12.99 -0.43
N ILE A 64 20.34 -14.12 -0.92
CA ILE A 64 18.91 -14.47 -0.96
C ILE A 64 18.73 -15.75 -0.16
N ASN A 65 17.90 -15.73 0.87
CA ASN A 65 17.75 -16.83 1.83
C ASN A 65 19.07 -17.26 2.51
N GLY A 66 20.00 -16.32 2.71
CA GLY A 66 21.32 -16.61 3.29
C GLY A 66 22.34 -17.12 2.30
N GLU A 67 21.97 -17.42 1.06
CA GLU A 67 22.89 -17.89 0.02
C GLU A 67 23.41 -16.73 -0.83
N ASP A 68 24.72 -16.66 -0.99
CA ASP A 68 25.37 -15.64 -1.84
C ASP A 68 25.00 -15.88 -3.32
N THR A 69 24.37 -14.87 -3.93
CA THR A 69 23.95 -14.95 -5.34
C THR A 69 25.12 -15.16 -6.29
N THR A 70 26.36 -14.78 -5.92
CA THR A 70 27.55 -14.96 -6.75
C THR A 70 27.98 -16.43 -6.85
N GLN A 71 27.63 -17.25 -5.87
CA GLN A 71 27.94 -18.69 -5.82
C GLN A 71 26.90 -19.53 -6.59
N GLN A 72 25.76 -18.96 -6.96
CA GLN A 72 24.70 -19.67 -7.66
C GLN A 72 24.89 -19.58 -9.17
N ASP A 73 24.44 -20.63 -9.89
CA ASP A 73 24.27 -20.54 -11.34
C ASP A 73 23.27 -19.43 -11.70
N THR A 74 23.67 -18.53 -12.60
CA THR A 74 22.90 -17.34 -12.97
C THR A 74 21.52 -17.68 -13.55
N VAL A 75 21.41 -18.79 -14.29
CA VAL A 75 20.14 -19.22 -14.90
C VAL A 75 19.19 -19.71 -13.80
N THR A 76 19.70 -20.51 -12.89
CA THR A 76 18.96 -21.04 -11.74
C THR A 76 18.49 -19.89 -10.83
N LEU A 77 19.38 -18.97 -10.49
CA LEU A 77 19.02 -17.76 -9.71
C LEU A 77 17.86 -17.01 -10.35
N ARG A 78 17.95 -16.69 -11.65
CA ARG A 78 16.94 -15.90 -12.37
C ARG A 78 15.60 -16.64 -12.55
N ARG A 79 15.60 -17.96 -12.62
CA ARG A 79 14.37 -18.79 -12.64
C ARG A 79 13.61 -18.77 -11.32
N ASN A 80 14.34 -18.54 -10.21
CA ASN A 80 13.80 -18.45 -8.86
C ASN A 80 13.42 -17.02 -8.44
N ILE A 81 13.62 -16.04 -9.32
CA ILE A 81 13.23 -14.64 -9.09
C ILE A 81 12.20 -14.23 -10.15
N GLY A 82 11.04 -13.76 -9.70
CA GLY A 82 10.07 -13.12 -10.58
C GLY A 82 10.56 -11.71 -10.94
N TYR A 83 10.70 -11.41 -12.23
CA TYR A 83 11.17 -10.10 -12.67
C TYR A 83 10.17 -9.39 -13.58
N VAL A 84 9.71 -8.21 -13.17
CA VAL A 84 8.85 -7.32 -13.94
C VAL A 84 9.70 -6.14 -14.42
N ILE A 85 9.84 -5.99 -15.74
CA ILE A 85 10.59 -4.90 -16.37
C ILE A 85 9.71 -3.65 -16.54
N GLN A 86 10.34 -2.48 -16.64
CA GLN A 86 9.69 -1.18 -16.79
C GLN A 86 8.76 -1.10 -18.02
N GLN A 87 9.17 -1.67 -19.13
CA GLN A 87 8.28 -1.89 -20.28
C GLN A 87 7.65 -3.28 -20.11
N ILE A 88 6.35 -3.41 -20.27
CA ILE A 88 5.54 -4.62 -20.00
C ILE A 88 6.20 -5.93 -20.51
N GLY A 89 6.96 -5.85 -21.61
CA GLY A 89 7.86 -6.90 -22.11
C GLY A 89 7.17 -8.23 -22.41
N LEU A 90 5.88 -8.21 -22.71
CA LEU A 90 5.18 -9.39 -23.21
C LEU A 90 5.69 -9.72 -24.61
N PHE A 91 5.82 -11.02 -24.91
CA PHE A 91 6.18 -11.48 -26.23
C PHE A 91 4.99 -11.31 -27.17
N PRO A 92 5.06 -10.42 -28.17
CA PRO A 92 3.90 -10.06 -28.99
C PRO A 92 3.38 -11.22 -29.86
N ASN A 93 4.26 -12.18 -30.20
CA ASN A 93 3.94 -13.33 -31.03
C ASN A 93 3.50 -14.58 -30.23
N MET A 94 3.31 -14.42 -28.94
CA MET A 94 2.85 -15.48 -28.02
C MET A 94 1.49 -15.12 -27.44
N THR A 95 0.63 -16.09 -27.28
CA THR A 95 -0.63 -15.94 -26.56
C THR A 95 -0.37 -15.58 -25.09
N ILE A 96 -1.39 -15.11 -24.38
CA ILE A 96 -1.31 -14.81 -22.95
C ILE A 96 -0.97 -16.09 -22.16
N ALA A 97 -1.58 -17.24 -22.51
CA ALA A 97 -1.20 -18.51 -21.90
C ALA A 97 0.27 -18.85 -22.06
N GLU A 98 0.82 -18.62 -23.24
CA GLU A 98 2.24 -18.86 -23.54
C GLU A 98 3.15 -17.90 -22.79
N ASN A 99 2.80 -16.60 -22.79
CA ASN A 99 3.53 -15.58 -22.03
C ASN A 99 3.64 -15.94 -20.54
N ILE A 100 2.51 -16.28 -19.89
CA ILE A 100 2.50 -16.66 -18.47
C ILE A 100 3.31 -17.94 -18.24
N SER A 101 3.27 -18.89 -19.18
CA SER A 101 3.86 -20.21 -19.02
C SER A 101 5.36 -20.31 -19.35
N ILE A 102 6.04 -19.25 -19.74
CA ILE A 102 7.45 -19.28 -20.18
C ILE A 102 8.35 -19.90 -19.12
N VAL A 103 8.39 -19.31 -17.92
CA VAL A 103 9.26 -19.81 -16.85
C VAL A 103 8.84 -21.20 -16.35
N PRO A 104 7.55 -21.48 -16.09
CA PRO A 104 7.08 -22.84 -15.81
C PRO A 104 7.54 -23.89 -16.82
N LYS A 105 7.49 -23.59 -18.12
CA LYS A 105 8.02 -24.51 -19.17
C LYS A 105 9.53 -24.70 -19.04
N LEU A 106 10.28 -23.64 -18.83
CA LEU A 106 11.75 -23.68 -18.69
C LEU A 106 12.22 -24.48 -17.48
N ILE A 107 11.40 -24.58 -16.43
CA ILE A 107 11.69 -25.39 -15.23
C ILE A 107 11.05 -26.78 -15.31
N GLY A 108 10.54 -27.18 -16.47
CA GLY A 108 10.09 -28.55 -16.74
C GLY A 108 8.65 -28.88 -16.33
N TRP A 109 7.79 -27.90 -16.07
CA TRP A 109 6.38 -28.22 -15.77
C TRP A 109 5.67 -28.79 -17.00
N ASN A 110 4.83 -29.79 -16.77
CA ASN A 110 3.99 -30.34 -17.84
C ASN A 110 2.86 -29.38 -18.25
N LYS A 111 2.33 -29.58 -19.46
CA LYS A 111 1.31 -28.70 -20.07
C LYS A 111 0.07 -28.52 -19.19
N LYS A 112 -0.43 -29.60 -18.59
CA LYS A 112 -1.62 -29.56 -17.73
C LYS A 112 -1.39 -28.64 -16.51
N ARG A 113 -0.21 -28.72 -15.88
CA ARG A 113 0.15 -27.93 -14.70
C ARG A 113 0.30 -26.44 -15.03
N TYR A 114 1.05 -26.09 -16.07
CA TYR A 114 1.27 -24.67 -16.36
C TYR A 114 0.04 -23.95 -16.94
N ILE A 115 -0.82 -24.66 -17.70
CA ILE A 115 -2.10 -24.07 -18.17
C ILE A 115 -3.06 -23.86 -16.98
N LYS A 116 -3.17 -24.84 -16.07
CA LYS A 116 -3.95 -24.68 -14.85
C LYS A 116 -3.47 -23.46 -14.04
N ARG A 117 -2.15 -23.35 -13.84
CA ARG A 117 -1.56 -22.21 -13.14
C ARG A 117 -1.83 -20.88 -13.84
N ALA A 118 -1.76 -20.83 -15.17
CA ALA A 118 -2.08 -19.63 -15.93
C ALA A 118 -3.55 -19.22 -15.75
N SER A 119 -4.48 -20.18 -15.71
CA SER A 119 -5.90 -19.91 -15.44
C SER A 119 -6.11 -19.35 -14.03
N GLU A 120 -5.57 -20.01 -13.01
CA GLU A 120 -5.63 -19.54 -11.61
C GLU A 120 -5.11 -18.10 -11.45
N LEU A 121 -3.99 -17.79 -12.11
CA LEU A 121 -3.38 -16.45 -12.04
C LEU A 121 -4.22 -15.40 -12.79
N LEU A 122 -4.87 -15.75 -13.90
CA LEU A 122 -5.80 -14.85 -14.59
C LEU A 122 -7.03 -14.54 -13.73
N GLU A 123 -7.64 -15.56 -13.13
CA GLU A 123 -8.76 -15.36 -12.20
C GLU A 123 -8.39 -14.46 -11.04
N MET A 124 -7.17 -14.65 -10.50
CA MET A 124 -6.62 -13.89 -9.37
C MET A 124 -6.49 -12.38 -9.66
N VAL A 125 -6.28 -11.99 -10.93
CA VAL A 125 -6.23 -10.58 -11.37
C VAL A 125 -7.52 -10.12 -12.06
N GLY A 126 -8.64 -10.84 -11.85
CA GLY A 126 -9.96 -10.47 -12.35
C GLY A 126 -10.11 -10.61 -13.88
N MET A 127 -9.36 -11.52 -14.51
CA MET A 127 -9.41 -11.77 -15.95
C MET A 127 -9.90 -13.17 -16.24
N ASP A 128 -11.03 -13.31 -16.96
CA ASP A 128 -11.61 -14.61 -17.30
C ASP A 128 -10.67 -15.47 -18.16
N PRO A 129 -10.23 -16.65 -17.69
CA PRO A 129 -9.31 -17.52 -18.44
C PRO A 129 -9.86 -17.96 -19.79
N GLY A 130 -11.18 -18.21 -19.87
CA GLY A 130 -11.84 -18.64 -21.11
C GLY A 130 -11.66 -17.62 -22.25
N THR A 131 -11.69 -16.36 -21.88
CA THR A 131 -11.53 -15.22 -22.81
C THR A 131 -10.06 -14.90 -23.08
N PHE A 132 -9.21 -14.85 -22.04
CA PHE A 132 -7.88 -14.23 -22.14
C PHE A 132 -6.75 -15.20 -22.49
N LEU A 133 -6.82 -16.49 -22.15
CA LEU A 133 -5.71 -17.42 -22.40
C LEU A 133 -5.25 -17.48 -23.85
N LYS A 134 -6.16 -17.33 -24.82
CA LYS A 134 -5.90 -17.45 -26.25
C LYS A 134 -5.60 -16.13 -26.94
N ARG A 135 -5.80 -14.99 -26.25
CA ARG A 135 -5.51 -13.66 -26.82
C ARG A 135 -4.03 -13.40 -26.91
N TYR A 136 -3.68 -12.42 -27.75
CA TYR A 136 -2.34 -11.88 -27.90
C TYR A 136 -2.22 -10.55 -27.17
N PRO A 137 -0.98 -10.11 -26.80
CA PRO A 137 -0.76 -8.85 -26.09
C PRO A 137 -1.39 -7.61 -26.75
N ASN A 138 -1.37 -7.52 -28.08
CA ASN A 138 -1.94 -6.40 -28.84
C ASN A 138 -3.47 -6.30 -28.78
N GLU A 139 -4.16 -7.34 -28.30
CA GLU A 139 -5.60 -7.35 -28.08
C GLU A 139 -5.99 -6.88 -26.66
N LEU A 140 -5.01 -6.49 -25.85
CA LEU A 140 -5.20 -6.07 -24.45
C LEU A 140 -4.92 -4.58 -24.27
N SER A 141 -5.67 -3.94 -23.35
CA SER A 141 -5.32 -2.61 -22.88
C SER A 141 -3.99 -2.59 -22.13
N GLY A 142 -3.34 -1.43 -21.99
CA GLY A 142 -2.08 -1.29 -21.26
C GLY A 142 -2.15 -1.81 -19.81
N GLY A 143 -3.24 -1.52 -19.10
CA GLY A 143 -3.46 -2.04 -17.74
C GLY A 143 -3.64 -3.56 -17.70
N GLN A 144 -4.33 -4.15 -18.68
CA GLN A 144 -4.44 -5.62 -18.80
C GLN A 144 -3.07 -6.24 -19.09
N GLN A 145 -2.29 -5.68 -20.01
CA GLN A 145 -0.93 -6.14 -20.29
C GLN A 145 -0.04 -6.07 -19.03
N GLN A 146 -0.18 -5.02 -18.22
CA GLN A 146 0.56 -4.88 -16.96
C GLN A 146 0.21 -5.99 -15.98
N ARG A 147 -1.08 -6.29 -15.78
CA ARG A 147 -1.53 -7.43 -14.95
C ARG A 147 -0.91 -8.74 -15.44
N ILE A 148 -0.90 -8.98 -16.76
CA ILE A 148 -0.25 -10.17 -17.34
C ILE A 148 1.25 -10.19 -17.05
N GLY A 149 1.94 -9.04 -17.14
CA GLY A 149 3.37 -8.91 -16.79
C GLY A 149 3.66 -9.33 -15.36
N VAL A 150 2.82 -8.92 -14.40
CA VAL A 150 2.93 -9.29 -12.99
C VAL A 150 2.69 -10.79 -12.79
N ILE A 151 1.58 -11.34 -13.31
CA ILE A 151 1.27 -12.77 -13.12
C ILE A 151 2.24 -13.70 -13.87
N ARG A 152 2.83 -13.24 -14.97
CA ARG A 152 3.94 -13.95 -15.64
C ARG A 152 5.14 -14.13 -14.70
N ALA A 153 5.51 -13.06 -13.98
CA ALA A 153 6.59 -13.12 -13.00
C ALA A 153 6.26 -14.04 -11.81
N LEU A 154 4.97 -14.16 -11.45
CA LEU A 154 4.47 -15.05 -10.40
C LEU A 154 4.26 -16.52 -10.83
N ALA A 155 4.30 -16.80 -12.14
CA ALA A 155 3.84 -18.07 -12.67
C ALA A 155 4.61 -19.30 -12.15
N ALA A 156 5.92 -19.16 -11.96
CA ALA A 156 6.80 -20.20 -11.39
C ALA A 156 6.80 -20.24 -9.86
N ASP A 157 5.94 -19.44 -9.21
CA ASP A 157 5.85 -19.32 -7.76
C ASP A 157 7.16 -18.90 -7.05
N PRO A 158 7.88 -17.87 -7.56
CA PRO A 158 9.16 -17.48 -6.99
C PRO A 158 9.01 -16.93 -5.56
N PRO A 159 9.99 -17.12 -4.67
CA PRO A 159 9.98 -16.54 -3.32
C PRO A 159 10.24 -15.03 -3.33
N VAL A 160 10.95 -14.52 -4.33
CA VAL A 160 11.33 -13.11 -4.51
C VAL A 160 10.78 -12.56 -5.81
N MET A 161 10.25 -11.34 -5.75
CA MET A 161 9.88 -10.57 -6.93
C MET A 161 10.65 -9.24 -6.98
N LEU A 162 11.18 -8.92 -8.14
CA LEU A 162 11.83 -7.64 -8.43
C LEU A 162 11.04 -6.94 -9.53
N MET A 163 10.75 -5.65 -9.35
CA MET A 163 9.96 -4.89 -10.32
C MET A 163 10.60 -3.51 -10.58
N ASP A 164 10.73 -3.15 -11.83
CA ASP A 164 11.27 -1.86 -12.25
C ASP A 164 10.13 -0.98 -12.75
N GLU A 165 9.69 -0.01 -11.94
CA GLU A 165 8.57 0.90 -12.18
C GLU A 165 7.28 0.20 -12.65
N PRO A 166 6.74 -0.75 -11.85
CA PRO A 166 5.67 -1.63 -12.31
C PRO A 166 4.35 -0.92 -12.63
N PHE A 167 4.13 0.30 -12.16
CA PHE A 167 2.89 1.05 -12.37
C PHE A 167 3.08 2.34 -13.18
N GLY A 168 4.31 2.63 -13.64
CA GLY A 168 4.66 3.89 -14.31
C GLY A 168 3.91 4.15 -15.62
N ALA A 169 3.56 3.11 -16.37
CA ALA A 169 2.86 3.23 -17.66
C ALA A 169 1.32 3.19 -17.56
N ILE A 170 0.77 3.20 -16.33
CA ILE A 170 -0.67 3.11 -16.11
C ILE A 170 -1.24 4.51 -15.85
N ASP A 171 -2.39 4.82 -16.44
CA ASP A 171 -3.09 6.06 -16.15
C ASP A 171 -3.49 6.17 -14.66
N PRO A 172 -3.61 7.40 -14.10
CA PRO A 172 -3.78 7.59 -12.66
C PRO A 172 -5.00 6.89 -12.05
N ILE A 173 -6.13 6.82 -12.79
CA ILE A 173 -7.38 6.22 -12.29
C ILE A 173 -7.23 4.71 -12.14
N ASN A 174 -6.75 4.05 -13.18
CA ASN A 174 -6.54 2.61 -13.18
C ASN A 174 -5.36 2.18 -12.30
N ARG A 175 -4.39 3.07 -12.07
CA ARG A 175 -3.22 2.79 -11.23
C ARG A 175 -3.62 2.45 -9.79
N GLU A 176 -4.49 3.25 -9.18
CA GLU A 176 -4.96 2.98 -7.81
C GLU A 176 -5.66 1.62 -7.69
N VAL A 177 -6.52 1.30 -8.66
CA VAL A 177 -7.24 0.02 -8.70
C VAL A 177 -6.27 -1.16 -8.81
N ILE A 178 -5.27 -1.06 -9.70
CA ILE A 178 -4.27 -2.12 -9.90
C ILE A 178 -3.37 -2.28 -8.68
N GLN A 179 -2.98 -1.19 -8.02
CA GLN A 179 -2.22 -1.23 -6.77
C GLN A 179 -3.00 -1.93 -5.65
N ASP A 180 -4.30 -1.65 -5.51
CA ASP A 180 -5.16 -2.29 -4.50
C ASP A 180 -5.32 -3.79 -4.77
N GLU A 181 -5.49 -4.18 -6.03
CA GLU A 181 -5.52 -5.59 -6.44
C GLU A 181 -4.17 -6.28 -6.16
N PHE A 182 -3.07 -5.60 -6.46
CA PHE A 182 -1.73 -6.12 -6.18
C PHE A 182 -1.50 -6.31 -4.67
N LEU A 183 -1.90 -5.37 -3.84
CA LEU A 183 -1.80 -5.49 -2.37
C LEU A 183 -2.66 -6.64 -1.83
N LYS A 184 -3.87 -6.84 -2.37
CA LYS A 184 -4.71 -8.02 -2.01
C LYS A 184 -3.99 -9.32 -2.37
N LEU A 185 -3.41 -9.38 -3.57
CA LEU A 185 -2.65 -10.53 -4.04
C LEU A 185 -1.42 -10.80 -3.15
N GLN A 186 -0.68 -9.74 -2.79
CA GLN A 186 0.50 -9.84 -1.93
C GLN A 186 0.16 -10.38 -0.53
N ARG A 187 -0.94 -9.93 0.07
CA ARG A 187 -1.41 -10.44 1.38
C ARG A 187 -1.70 -11.95 1.34
N LEU A 188 -2.19 -12.46 0.22
CA LEU A 188 -2.47 -13.89 0.02
C LEU A 188 -1.19 -14.71 -0.21
N LEU A 189 -0.29 -14.18 -1.05
CA LEU A 189 0.89 -14.91 -1.50
C LEU A 189 2.12 -14.73 -0.60
N LYS A 190 2.15 -13.66 0.22
CA LYS A 190 3.24 -13.31 1.15
C LYS A 190 4.63 -13.34 0.50
N LYS A 191 4.75 -12.89 -0.77
CA LYS A 191 6.03 -12.85 -1.49
C LYS A 191 6.89 -11.70 -1.00
N THR A 192 8.21 -11.89 -0.99
CA THR A 192 9.16 -10.81 -0.76
C THR A 192 9.34 -10.01 -2.04
N ILE A 193 9.06 -8.72 -1.99
CA ILE A 193 9.01 -7.87 -3.17
C ILE A 193 9.96 -6.69 -2.99
N MET A 194 10.78 -6.44 -4.00
CA MET A 194 11.57 -5.19 -4.08
C MET A 194 11.22 -4.52 -5.40
N PHE A 195 10.80 -3.25 -5.36
CA PHE A 195 10.53 -2.53 -6.60
C PHE A 195 11.02 -1.08 -6.59
N VAL A 196 11.26 -0.57 -7.80
CA VAL A 196 11.65 0.82 -8.03
C VAL A 196 10.39 1.63 -8.32
N SER A 197 10.27 2.78 -7.65
CA SER A 197 9.30 3.82 -8.00
C SER A 197 9.97 5.19 -7.99
N HIS A 198 9.30 6.17 -8.57
CA HIS A 198 9.61 7.60 -8.46
C HIS A 198 8.48 8.37 -7.73
N ASP A 199 7.43 7.67 -7.32
CA ASP A 199 6.24 8.22 -6.69
C ASP A 199 6.21 7.89 -5.19
N ILE A 200 6.25 8.92 -4.36
CA ILE A 200 6.24 8.78 -2.90
C ILE A 200 4.88 8.28 -2.40
N ASP A 201 3.77 8.67 -3.03
CA ASP A 201 2.44 8.26 -2.60
C ASP A 201 2.23 6.76 -2.89
N GLU A 202 2.77 6.25 -3.99
CA GLU A 202 2.83 4.83 -4.29
C GLU A 202 3.62 4.06 -3.21
N ALA A 203 4.80 4.56 -2.85
CA ALA A 203 5.62 3.92 -1.84
C ALA A 203 4.96 3.94 -0.45
N VAL A 204 4.37 5.06 -0.06
CA VAL A 204 3.63 5.17 1.21
C VAL A 204 2.46 4.19 1.26
N LYS A 205 1.73 4.02 0.14
CA LYS A 205 0.58 3.11 0.05
C LYS A 205 0.98 1.64 0.12
N MET A 206 2.12 1.28 -0.48
CA MET A 206 2.43 -0.12 -0.78
C MET A 206 3.58 -0.71 0.05
N ALA A 207 4.52 0.11 0.52
CA ALA A 207 5.74 -0.41 1.12
C ALA A 207 5.57 -0.84 2.57
N SER A 208 6.23 -1.93 2.94
CA SER A 208 6.57 -2.23 4.34
C SER A 208 7.79 -1.39 4.77
N ARG A 209 8.74 -1.19 3.85
CA ARG A 209 9.92 -0.34 4.01
C ARG A 209 10.25 0.44 2.75
N ILE A 210 10.74 1.66 2.93
CA ILE A 210 11.16 2.56 1.86
C ILE A 210 12.65 2.83 1.96
N ALA A 211 13.36 2.65 0.85
CA ALA A 211 14.78 2.96 0.71
C ALA A 211 14.95 4.22 -0.15
N ILE A 212 15.37 5.33 0.45
CA ILE A 212 15.60 6.60 -0.25
C ILE A 212 17.05 6.64 -0.75
N PHE A 213 17.20 6.78 -2.06
CA PHE A 213 18.49 6.88 -2.76
C PHE A 213 18.80 8.30 -3.21
N ARG A 214 20.07 8.68 -3.10
CA ARG A 214 20.63 9.89 -3.69
C ARG A 214 22.07 9.66 -4.11
N GLU A 215 22.41 9.99 -5.35
CA GLU A 215 23.79 9.97 -5.88
C GLU A 215 24.53 8.64 -5.60
N GLY A 216 23.86 7.52 -5.86
CA GLY A 216 24.39 6.18 -5.63
C GLY A 216 24.34 5.69 -4.18
N LYS A 217 23.93 6.50 -3.22
CA LYS A 217 23.92 6.16 -1.79
C LYS A 217 22.53 5.93 -1.25
N LEU A 218 22.42 5.03 -0.28
CA LEU A 218 21.23 4.83 0.55
C LEU A 218 21.23 5.92 1.65
N VAL A 219 20.30 6.86 1.57
CA VAL A 219 20.20 7.99 2.50
C VAL A 219 19.42 7.61 3.75
N GLN A 220 18.25 6.96 3.57
CA GLN A 220 17.38 6.51 4.66
C GLN A 220 16.68 5.22 4.25
N TYR A 221 16.47 4.31 5.22
CA TYR A 221 15.78 3.04 5.03
C TYR A 221 14.90 2.76 6.25
N ASP A 222 13.61 3.04 6.14
CA ASP A 222 12.67 2.97 7.26
C ASP A 222 11.27 2.54 6.81
N THR A 223 10.36 2.41 7.78
CA THR A 223 8.91 2.28 7.49
C THR A 223 8.37 3.57 6.86
N PRO A 224 7.27 3.50 6.11
CA PRO A 224 6.62 4.71 5.59
C PRO A 224 6.30 5.73 6.68
N ASP A 225 5.84 5.31 7.86
CA ASP A 225 5.51 6.21 8.96
C ASP A 225 6.74 6.90 9.54
N ASP A 226 7.82 6.17 9.81
CA ASP A 226 9.08 6.73 10.29
C ASP A 226 9.69 7.70 9.28
N LEU A 227 9.64 7.35 7.99
CA LEU A 227 10.15 8.22 6.93
C LEU A 227 9.41 9.57 6.86
N LEU A 228 8.08 9.55 7.01
CA LEU A 228 7.24 10.75 6.97
C LEU A 228 7.34 11.57 8.27
N SER A 229 7.47 10.90 9.42
CA SER A 229 7.54 11.55 10.73
C SER A 229 8.94 12.05 11.07
N HIS A 230 9.99 11.29 10.73
CA HIS A 230 11.38 11.50 11.11
C HIS A 230 12.33 11.49 9.89
N PRO A 231 12.18 12.43 8.93
CA PRO A 231 13.10 12.52 7.79
C PRO A 231 14.52 12.84 8.28
N LYS A 232 15.50 12.03 7.86
CA LYS A 232 16.89 12.07 8.34
C LYS A 232 17.61 13.38 8.04
N ASN A 233 17.24 14.07 6.97
CA ASN A 233 17.85 15.31 6.54
C ASN A 233 16.91 16.13 5.62
N ASP A 234 17.33 17.35 5.26
CA ASP A 234 16.53 18.26 4.41
C ASP A 234 16.25 17.70 3.01
N PHE A 235 17.13 16.87 2.46
CA PHE A 235 16.87 16.21 1.18
C PHE A 235 15.68 15.26 1.30
N VAL A 236 15.67 14.38 2.30
CA VAL A 236 14.55 13.45 2.53
C VAL A 236 13.28 14.23 2.83
N LYS A 237 13.38 15.26 3.71
CA LYS A 237 12.24 16.13 4.04
C LYS A 237 11.65 16.82 2.80
N GLY A 238 12.48 17.32 1.91
CA GLY A 238 12.04 17.91 0.64
C GLY A 238 11.46 16.87 -0.33
N PHE A 239 12.02 15.67 -0.35
CA PHE A 239 11.59 14.58 -1.22
C PHE A 239 10.21 14.03 -0.83
N VAL A 240 9.93 13.85 0.46
CA VAL A 240 8.62 13.37 0.95
C VAL A 240 7.52 14.44 0.87
N GLY A 241 7.90 15.72 0.75
CA GLY A 241 7.00 16.85 0.58
C GLY A 241 6.55 17.50 1.89
N SER A 242 5.97 18.70 1.76
CA SER A 242 5.42 19.48 2.89
C SER A 242 4.12 18.89 3.43
N ASP A 243 3.41 18.10 2.62
CA ASP A 243 2.13 17.44 2.92
C ASP A 243 2.27 16.08 3.61
N ARG A 244 3.46 15.77 4.13
CA ARG A 244 3.79 14.48 4.77
C ARG A 244 2.81 14.09 5.90
N ALA A 245 2.27 15.07 6.64
CA ALA A 245 1.25 14.80 7.65
C ALA A 245 -0.06 14.28 7.04
N LEU A 246 -0.44 14.79 5.85
CA LEU A 246 -1.62 14.32 5.11
C LEU A 246 -1.37 12.93 4.51
N LYS A 247 -0.15 12.65 4.05
CA LYS A 247 0.23 11.31 3.57
C LYS A 247 0.15 10.27 4.69
N ARG A 248 0.49 10.63 5.94
CA ARG A 248 0.36 9.74 7.09
C ARG A 248 -1.09 9.30 7.38
N LEU A 249 -2.09 10.09 6.98
CA LEU A 249 -3.50 9.70 7.10
C LEU A 249 -3.83 8.39 6.37
N GLN A 250 -3.04 7.97 5.39
CA GLN A 250 -3.23 6.69 4.71
C GLN A 250 -2.72 5.48 5.50
N LEU A 251 -1.79 5.71 6.44
CA LEU A 251 -1.11 4.68 7.21
C LEU A 251 -1.82 4.35 8.51
N VAL A 252 -2.54 5.32 9.07
CA VAL A 252 -3.24 5.20 10.36
C VAL A 252 -4.69 4.77 10.13
N THR A 253 -5.14 3.77 10.87
CA THR A 253 -6.52 3.27 10.80
C THR A 253 -7.42 3.96 11.85
N VAL A 254 -8.73 3.84 11.66
CA VAL A 254 -9.72 4.32 12.63
C VAL A 254 -9.50 3.65 13.99
N GLU A 255 -9.17 2.35 14.02
CA GLU A 255 -8.92 1.57 15.23
C GLU A 255 -7.88 2.20 16.16
N GLU A 256 -6.90 2.92 15.61
CA GLU A 256 -5.83 3.56 16.38
C GLU A 256 -6.25 4.89 17.05
N VAL A 257 -7.37 5.48 16.62
CA VAL A 257 -7.76 6.85 17.03
C VAL A 257 -9.21 6.97 17.48
N PHE A 258 -10.04 5.93 17.33
CA PHE A 258 -11.44 6.02 17.69
C PHE A 258 -11.64 6.11 19.21
N GLU A 259 -12.72 6.76 19.59
CA GLU A 259 -13.12 6.96 20.97
C GLU A 259 -14.29 6.00 21.27
N THR A 260 -14.11 5.10 22.24
CA THR A 260 -15.11 4.09 22.63
C THR A 260 -16.23 4.70 23.48
N GLU A 261 -15.88 5.70 24.33
CA GLU A 261 -16.84 6.42 25.13
C GLU A 261 -17.61 7.38 24.23
N THR A 262 -18.87 7.10 24.03
CA THR A 262 -19.73 7.89 23.16
C THR A 262 -21.13 8.00 23.79
N ALA A 263 -21.73 9.17 23.71
CA ALA A 263 -23.09 9.37 24.23
C ALA A 263 -24.10 8.70 23.28
N VAL A 264 -24.85 7.72 23.77
CA VAL A 264 -25.77 6.90 22.99
C VAL A 264 -27.19 6.95 23.61
N VAL A 265 -28.19 7.22 22.78
CA VAL A 265 -29.60 7.18 23.14
C VAL A 265 -30.39 6.30 22.20
N LYS A 266 -31.56 5.82 22.68
CA LYS A 266 -32.56 5.13 21.88
C LYS A 266 -33.60 6.12 21.35
N MET A 267 -34.35 5.72 20.34
CA MET A 267 -35.43 6.51 19.73
C MET A 267 -36.46 7.01 20.75
N ASN A 268 -36.77 6.20 21.76
CA ASN A 268 -37.79 6.49 22.77
C ASN A 268 -37.21 7.22 24.01
N ASP A 269 -35.91 7.48 24.07
CA ASP A 269 -35.33 8.29 25.15
C ASP A 269 -35.77 9.75 24.96
N SER A 270 -35.95 10.47 26.09
CA SER A 270 -36.27 11.90 26.04
C SER A 270 -35.06 12.75 25.71
N LEU A 271 -35.29 13.95 25.15
CA LEU A 271 -34.24 14.93 24.88
C LEU A 271 -33.47 15.33 26.17
N SER A 272 -34.14 15.36 27.32
CA SER A 272 -33.50 15.63 28.62
C SER A 272 -32.53 14.51 29.02
N GLN A 273 -32.88 13.23 28.80
CA GLN A 273 -31.96 12.11 29.00
C GLN A 273 -30.77 12.17 28.02
N ALA A 274 -31.01 12.61 26.80
CA ALA A 274 -29.93 12.81 25.83
C ALA A 274 -28.93 13.87 26.30
N LEU A 275 -29.40 14.98 26.86
CA LEU A 275 -28.53 16.02 27.44
C LEU A 275 -27.68 15.49 28.61
N VAL A 276 -28.28 14.74 29.52
CA VAL A 276 -27.52 14.11 30.65
C VAL A 276 -26.42 13.21 30.11
N LYS A 277 -26.73 12.33 29.14
CA LYS A 277 -25.72 11.44 28.54
C LYS A 277 -24.62 12.20 27.79
N MET A 278 -24.95 13.35 27.17
CA MET A 278 -23.94 14.23 26.56
C MET A 278 -23.03 14.87 27.60
N ASP A 279 -23.59 15.27 28.76
CA ASP A 279 -22.83 15.86 29.84
C ASP A 279 -21.89 14.83 30.48
N ASP A 280 -22.39 13.63 30.78
CA ASP A 280 -21.62 12.53 31.37
C ASP A 280 -20.45 12.09 30.46
N ALA A 281 -20.65 12.05 29.16
CA ALA A 281 -19.63 11.65 28.19
C ALA A 281 -18.73 12.82 27.70
N GLY A 282 -19.02 14.06 28.12
CA GLY A 282 -18.26 15.24 27.70
C GLY A 282 -18.42 15.66 26.25
N TYR A 283 -19.52 15.26 25.59
CA TYR A 283 -19.82 15.61 24.20
C TYR A 283 -20.70 16.85 24.09
N GLU A 284 -20.18 17.93 23.56
CA GLU A 284 -20.92 19.20 23.42
C GLU A 284 -21.83 19.26 22.20
N ARG A 285 -21.66 18.38 21.21
CA ARG A 285 -22.23 18.61 19.88
C ARG A 285 -23.26 17.61 19.39
N ALA A 286 -23.10 16.32 19.74
CA ALA A 286 -24.02 15.32 19.21
C ALA A 286 -24.05 14.06 20.08
N ILE A 287 -25.15 13.37 19.99
CA ILE A 287 -25.36 12.04 20.56
C ILE A 287 -25.86 11.13 19.44
N ILE A 288 -25.32 9.94 19.37
CA ILE A 288 -25.65 8.98 18.31
C ILE A 288 -26.88 8.20 18.74
N LEU A 289 -27.90 8.17 17.85
CA LEU A 289 -29.05 7.29 18.00
C LEU A 289 -28.75 5.92 17.41
N VAL A 290 -29.17 4.87 18.10
CA VAL A 290 -29.05 3.47 17.66
C VAL A 290 -30.40 2.79 17.69
N ASP A 291 -30.60 1.81 16.81
CA ASP A 291 -31.72 0.88 16.85
C ASP A 291 -31.52 -0.19 17.96
N ASP A 292 -32.46 -1.13 18.10
CA ASP A 292 -32.39 -2.20 19.09
C ASP A 292 -31.19 -3.15 18.86
N ALA A 293 -30.65 -3.22 17.63
CA ALA A 293 -29.44 -3.96 17.29
C ALA A 293 -28.15 -3.14 17.49
N ARG A 294 -28.22 -1.95 18.13
CA ARG A 294 -27.12 -1.01 18.31
C ARG A 294 -26.52 -0.48 16.99
N ARG A 295 -27.29 -0.47 15.93
CA ARG A 295 -26.87 0.14 14.65
C ARG A 295 -27.13 1.63 14.70
N PRO A 296 -26.16 2.48 14.35
CA PRO A 296 -26.36 3.93 14.36
C PRO A 296 -27.27 4.32 13.19
N ILE A 297 -28.33 5.06 13.47
CA ILE A 297 -29.31 5.52 12.48
C ILE A 297 -29.34 7.04 12.34
N GLY A 298 -28.98 7.78 13.39
CA GLY A 298 -29.04 9.23 13.40
C GLY A 298 -28.27 9.83 14.58
N TYR A 299 -28.41 11.12 14.75
CA TYR A 299 -27.84 11.85 15.87
C TYR A 299 -28.74 13.01 16.31
N ILE A 300 -28.55 13.48 17.53
CA ILE A 300 -29.14 14.68 18.07
C ILE A 300 -28.02 15.61 18.51
N SER A 301 -28.04 16.86 18.03
CA SER A 301 -27.11 17.88 18.53
C SER A 301 -27.59 18.44 19.86
N ARG A 302 -26.67 18.90 20.71
CA ARG A 302 -26.98 19.56 21.98
C ARG A 302 -27.93 20.74 21.79
N SER A 303 -27.72 21.56 20.77
CA SER A 303 -28.61 22.72 20.46
C SER A 303 -30.04 22.29 20.18
N VAL A 304 -30.26 21.20 19.46
CA VAL A 304 -31.61 20.68 19.20
C VAL A 304 -32.22 20.13 20.47
N ALA A 305 -31.45 19.41 21.30
CA ALA A 305 -31.95 18.86 22.56
C ALA A 305 -32.29 19.94 23.60
N GLN A 306 -31.57 21.07 23.59
CA GLN A 306 -31.88 22.22 24.47
C GLN A 306 -33.09 23.05 24.02
N ALA A 307 -33.29 23.16 22.71
CA ALA A 307 -34.36 23.99 22.12
C ALA A 307 -35.72 23.30 22.06
N ASN A 308 -35.79 21.98 22.28
CA ASN A 308 -37.01 21.21 22.10
C ASN A 308 -37.31 20.33 23.34
N GLN A 309 -38.55 19.79 23.36
CA GLN A 309 -39.01 18.82 24.36
C GLN A 309 -39.61 17.59 23.67
N GLY A 310 -39.61 16.45 24.37
CA GLY A 310 -40.17 15.18 23.86
C GLY A 310 -39.15 14.14 23.58
N ASP A 311 -39.50 13.18 22.74
CA ASP A 311 -38.67 12.01 22.43
C ASP A 311 -37.64 12.28 21.32
N CYS A 312 -36.54 11.62 21.37
CA CYS A 312 -35.46 11.70 20.38
C CYS A 312 -35.94 11.38 18.96
N SER A 313 -36.91 10.47 18.82
CA SER A 313 -37.46 10.04 17.52
C SER A 313 -38.02 11.16 16.66
N LYS A 314 -38.42 12.29 17.27
CA LYS A 314 -39.05 13.44 16.56
C LYS A 314 -38.02 14.50 16.12
N HIS A 315 -36.80 14.44 16.62
CA HIS A 315 -35.83 15.53 16.49
C HIS A 315 -34.45 15.09 16.00
N TYR A 316 -34.25 13.81 15.64
CA TYR A 316 -32.97 13.33 15.17
C TYR A 316 -32.70 13.71 13.72
N VAL A 317 -31.41 13.77 13.38
CA VAL A 317 -30.92 13.94 12.02
C VAL A 317 -30.32 12.61 11.55
N ASN A 318 -30.68 12.16 10.36
CA ASN A 318 -30.13 10.93 9.79
C ASN A 318 -28.63 11.03 9.61
N LEU A 319 -27.92 9.93 9.87
CA LEU A 319 -26.50 9.84 9.57
C LEU A 319 -26.26 9.89 8.06
N ARG A 320 -25.30 10.69 7.64
CA ARG A 320 -24.88 10.79 6.24
C ARG A 320 -23.82 9.78 5.87
N SER A 321 -23.01 9.35 6.84
CA SER A 321 -21.93 8.39 6.65
C SER A 321 -21.53 7.73 7.96
N VAL A 322 -20.97 6.52 7.86
CA VAL A 322 -20.31 5.78 8.93
C VAL A 322 -18.91 5.38 8.45
N VAL A 323 -18.02 5.03 9.39
CA VAL A 323 -16.69 4.50 9.11
C VAL A 323 -16.50 3.17 9.82
N ARG A 324 -15.59 2.35 9.30
CA ARG A 324 -15.21 1.07 9.89
C ARG A 324 -13.87 1.20 10.59
N LEU A 325 -13.58 0.31 11.52
CA LEU A 325 -12.31 0.32 12.26
C LEU A 325 -11.10 0.16 11.33
N GLU A 326 -11.25 -0.62 10.25
CA GLU A 326 -10.22 -0.83 9.22
C GLU A 326 -10.06 0.30 8.21
N ASP A 327 -10.97 1.30 8.17
CA ASP A 327 -10.84 2.45 7.28
C ASP A 327 -9.60 3.28 7.69
N ASN A 328 -8.84 3.78 6.69
CA ASN A 328 -7.75 4.71 6.97
C ASN A 328 -8.25 6.14 7.20
N LEU A 329 -7.47 6.94 7.92
CA LEU A 329 -7.87 8.29 8.29
C LEU A 329 -8.03 9.25 7.08
N ARG A 330 -7.41 8.97 5.93
CA ARG A 330 -7.63 9.74 4.70
C ARG A 330 -9.06 9.57 4.21
N THR A 331 -9.57 8.35 4.20
CA THR A 331 -10.98 8.05 3.88
C THR A 331 -11.94 8.73 4.85
N VAL A 332 -11.61 8.69 6.15
CA VAL A 332 -12.39 9.35 7.21
C VAL A 332 -12.43 10.87 6.99
N ALA A 333 -11.28 11.50 6.80
CA ALA A 333 -11.19 12.93 6.55
C ALA A 333 -11.98 13.34 5.30
N SER A 334 -11.88 12.58 4.21
CA SER A 334 -12.64 12.81 2.99
C SER A 334 -14.17 12.78 3.25
N LYS A 335 -14.66 11.77 3.99
CA LYS A 335 -16.07 11.68 4.39
C LYS A 335 -16.49 12.86 5.28
N MET A 336 -15.62 13.27 6.24
CA MET A 336 -15.88 14.43 7.10
C MET A 336 -16.03 15.72 6.28
N PHE A 337 -15.12 15.98 5.33
CA PHE A 337 -15.20 17.16 4.47
C PHE A 337 -16.40 17.13 3.53
N THR A 338 -16.69 15.98 2.91
CA THR A 338 -17.84 15.82 2.01
C THR A 338 -19.19 16.10 2.69
N HIS A 339 -19.28 15.74 3.97
CA HIS A 339 -20.54 15.84 4.73
C HIS A 339 -20.57 17.01 5.73
N ASP A 340 -19.53 17.87 5.74
CA ASP A 340 -19.36 18.95 6.73
C ASP A 340 -19.50 18.43 8.17
N ALA A 341 -18.83 17.31 8.46
CA ALA A 341 -18.91 16.61 9.73
C ALA A 341 -17.61 16.73 10.51
N THR A 342 -17.68 17.00 11.80
CA THR A 342 -16.50 17.03 12.69
C THR A 342 -16.26 15.72 13.42
N TRP A 343 -17.14 14.74 13.22
CA TRP A 343 -17.08 13.39 13.78
C TRP A 343 -17.87 12.43 12.90
N LEU A 344 -17.56 11.14 13.00
CA LEU A 344 -18.28 10.05 12.34
C LEU A 344 -18.41 8.86 13.29
N PRO A 345 -19.57 8.15 13.32
CA PRO A 345 -19.71 6.91 14.07
C PRO A 345 -18.86 5.81 13.42
N CYS A 346 -18.22 5.00 14.29
CA CYS A 346 -17.45 3.83 13.91
C CYS A 346 -18.27 2.58 14.13
N VAL A 347 -18.32 1.72 13.11
CA VAL A 347 -19.05 0.44 13.17
C VAL A 347 -18.13 -0.72 12.82
N ASN A 348 -18.46 -1.91 13.37
CA ASN A 348 -17.80 -3.15 12.99
C ASN A 348 -18.37 -3.71 11.67
N SER A 349 -17.90 -4.90 11.26
CA SER A 349 -18.33 -5.59 10.04
C SER A 349 -19.83 -5.90 9.99
N GLU A 350 -20.50 -5.99 11.15
CA GLU A 350 -21.94 -6.25 11.27
C GLU A 350 -22.78 -4.95 11.28
N GLY A 351 -22.11 -3.78 11.23
CA GLY A 351 -22.75 -2.48 11.32
C GLY A 351 -23.13 -2.05 12.73
N ILE A 352 -22.62 -2.72 13.76
CA ILE A 352 -22.85 -2.40 15.16
C ILE A 352 -21.90 -1.25 15.57
N LEU A 353 -22.43 -0.28 16.32
CA LEU A 353 -21.67 0.87 16.81
C LEU A 353 -20.61 0.44 17.84
N GLU A 354 -19.36 0.76 17.56
CA GLU A 354 -18.20 0.54 18.44
C GLU A 354 -17.75 1.84 19.14
N GLY A 355 -17.97 2.99 18.52
CA GLY A 355 -17.55 4.27 19.04
C GLY A 355 -17.67 5.40 18.00
N CYS A 356 -16.82 6.41 18.11
CA CYS A 356 -16.77 7.47 17.10
C CYS A 356 -15.32 7.92 16.84
N VAL A 357 -15.10 8.54 15.68
CA VAL A 357 -13.85 9.23 15.34
C VAL A 357 -14.14 10.72 15.21
N THR A 358 -13.27 11.56 15.77
CA THR A 358 -13.41 13.01 15.77
C THR A 358 -12.24 13.67 15.03
N GLN A 359 -12.46 14.86 14.44
CA GLN A 359 -11.37 15.67 13.87
C GLN A 359 -10.29 15.97 14.92
N ARG A 360 -10.71 16.22 16.17
CA ARG A 360 -9.79 16.47 17.29
C ARG A 360 -8.95 15.24 17.62
N GLY A 361 -9.54 14.05 17.64
CA GLY A 361 -8.84 12.77 17.83
C GLY A 361 -7.77 12.56 16.76
N ILE A 362 -8.14 12.73 15.49
CA ILE A 362 -7.21 12.64 14.35
C ILE A 362 -6.06 13.65 14.51
N THR A 363 -6.37 14.92 14.76
CA THR A 363 -5.35 15.98 14.90
C THR A 363 -4.42 15.71 16.09
N ARG A 364 -4.96 15.23 17.22
CA ARG A 364 -4.17 14.88 18.41
C ARG A 364 -3.20 13.73 18.10
N HIS A 365 -3.69 12.65 17.48
CA HIS A 365 -2.89 11.48 17.16
C HIS A 365 -1.73 11.84 16.21
N LEU A 366 -2.01 12.52 15.11
CA LEU A 366 -0.97 12.95 14.16
C LEU A 366 -0.01 13.97 14.78
N GLY A 367 -0.52 14.90 15.59
CA GLY A 367 0.29 15.95 16.22
C GLY A 367 1.22 15.44 17.33
N ALA A 368 0.86 14.35 18.02
CA ALA A 368 1.68 13.79 19.09
C ALA A 368 3.08 13.37 18.58
N THR A 369 3.18 12.82 17.41
CA THR A 369 4.44 12.39 16.80
C THR A 369 5.40 13.55 16.52
N TYR A 370 4.87 14.73 16.12
CA TYR A 370 5.71 15.89 15.81
C TYR A 370 6.14 16.68 17.07
N LYS A 371 5.42 16.53 18.20
CA LYS A 371 5.80 17.18 19.48
C LYS A 371 6.96 16.48 20.19
N ALA A 372 7.17 15.19 19.92
CA ALA A 372 8.28 14.42 20.49
C ALA A 372 9.66 14.79 19.88
N VAL A 373 9.68 15.64 18.84
CA VAL A 373 10.90 16.01 18.07
C VAL A 373 11.34 17.46 18.36
N GLN A 374 10.57 18.23 19.16
CA GLN A 374 10.94 19.55 19.68
C GLN A 374 11.48 19.45 21.11
#